data_497d4762d3c0d4a5a797fc3f718f0af9
#
_entry.id   497d4762d3c0d4a5a797fc3f718f0af9
#
_cell.length_a   1.000
_cell.length_b   1.000
_cell.length_c   1.000
_cell.angle_alpha   90.00
_cell.angle_beta   90.00
_cell.angle_gamma   90.00
#
_symmetry.space_group_name_H-M   'P 1'
#
loop_
_entity.id
_entity.type
_entity.pdbx_description
1 polymer ?
#
loop_
_entity_poly.entity_id
_entity_poly.type
_entity_poly.pdbx_seq_one_letter_code
_entity_poly.pdbx_strand_id
1 'polypeptide(L)'
;AAPTSKVLIETDPDFTNQKRWLSSDYMFNTLRYAPETTQKRLGDGFYEQRLIREQINRLTGRNFVGNYSDFDSQYRGLMDAGITFAQKFNLRPGIALTPSQVAQLTTDIVWFESQPVSLGNGRIEQVLVPKIYALVKKGDVTGNGALLSGKKVTHKGGDFTNSGTVVGRELVQFDSASIRNTGTLSGRAIVGQVSGDVENLGGTVEADRAILLNIAGNFKHSSTLHTSEVNENGYQRTDTR
;
A
#
# COMPACT_ATOMS: atom_id res chain seq x y z
N ALA A 1 11.89 -22.15 -25.68
CA ALA A 1 10.49 -21.86 -25.42
C ALA A 1 10.43 -21.11 -24.11
N ALA A 2 10.09 -19.84 -24.16
CA ALA A 2 9.90 -19.05 -22.94
C ALA A 2 8.69 -19.60 -22.19
N PRO A 3 8.75 -19.78 -20.87
CA PRO A 3 7.59 -20.16 -20.14
C PRO A 3 6.56 -19.05 -20.27
N THR A 4 5.45 -19.37 -20.87
CA THR A 4 4.28 -18.52 -20.83
C THR A 4 3.96 -18.28 -19.36
N SER A 5 4.12 -17.07 -18.87
CA SER A 5 3.70 -16.71 -17.54
C SER A 5 2.20 -16.88 -17.47
N LYS A 6 1.80 -18.02 -16.98
CA LYS A 6 0.39 -18.25 -16.67
C LYS A 6 0.08 -17.47 -15.41
N VAL A 7 -0.46 -16.33 -15.64
CA VAL A 7 -1.21 -15.72 -14.58
C VAL A 7 -2.44 -16.57 -14.37
N LEU A 8 -2.45 -17.52 -13.41
CA LEU A 8 -3.44 -18.25 -13.18
C LEU A 8 -3.66 -18.80 -12.11
N ILE A 9 -4.49 -19.00 -11.35
CA ILE A 9 -4.63 -19.54 -10.98
C ILE A 9 -5.61 -20.13 -10.21
N GLU A 10 -6.40 -20.87 -10.51
CA GLU A 10 -6.95 -22.02 -9.85
C GLU A 10 -6.07 -23.19 -10.16
N THR A 11 -5.38 -23.68 -9.17
CA THR A 11 -4.75 -24.99 -9.27
C THR A 11 -5.80 -26.03 -9.01
N ASP A 12 -5.79 -27.06 -9.86
CA ASP A 12 -6.59 -28.27 -9.70
C ASP A 12 -6.43 -28.78 -8.27
N PRO A 13 -7.53 -29.01 -7.53
CA PRO A 13 -7.47 -29.51 -6.16
C PRO A 13 -6.75 -30.87 -6.02
N ASP A 14 -6.60 -31.62 -7.07
CA ASP A 14 -5.89 -32.90 -7.06
C ASP A 14 -4.36 -32.76 -7.05
N PHE A 15 -3.82 -31.59 -7.35
CA PHE A 15 -2.39 -31.35 -7.30
C PHE A 15 -1.87 -30.85 -5.94
N THR A 16 -2.75 -30.46 -5.04
CA THR A 16 -2.38 -29.86 -3.74
C THR A 16 -2.53 -30.82 -2.58
N ASN A 17 -2.13 -32.02 -2.74
CA ASN A 17 -2.47 -33.13 -1.85
C ASN A 17 -1.79 -33.14 -0.47
N GLN A 18 -1.31 -32.04 0.08
CA GLN A 18 -0.77 -32.09 1.45
C GLN A 18 -1.14 -30.94 2.40
N LYS A 19 -1.52 -29.78 1.93
CA LYS A 19 -1.99 -28.69 2.80
C LYS A 19 -2.86 -27.71 2.02
N ARG A 20 -4.14 -27.67 2.35
CA ARG A 20 -4.99 -26.58 1.84
C ARG A 20 -4.56 -25.27 2.52
N TRP A 21 -3.88 -24.44 1.78
CA TRP A 21 -3.56 -23.10 2.22
C TRP A 21 -4.81 -22.22 2.21
N LEU A 22 -5.01 -21.49 3.31
CA LEU A 22 -6.05 -20.47 3.38
C LEU A 22 -5.85 -19.46 2.26
N SER A 23 -6.90 -19.20 1.48
CA SER A 23 -6.88 -18.30 0.33
C SER A 23 -7.88 -17.16 0.46
N SER A 24 -7.83 -16.24 -0.48
CA SER A 24 -8.78 -15.14 -0.64
C SER A 24 -10.25 -15.57 -0.78
N ASP A 25 -10.52 -16.83 -1.12
CA ASP A 25 -11.88 -17.38 -1.11
C ASP A 25 -12.59 -17.17 0.21
N TYR A 26 -11.86 -17.24 1.30
CA TYR A 26 -12.38 -16.97 2.64
C TYR A 26 -13.01 -15.58 2.74
N MET A 27 -12.30 -14.55 2.32
CA MET A 27 -12.82 -13.18 2.31
C MET A 27 -13.98 -13.00 1.33
N PHE A 28 -13.82 -13.49 0.11
CA PHE A 28 -14.80 -13.27 -0.95
C PHE A 28 -16.11 -13.99 -0.66
N ASN A 29 -16.07 -15.19 -0.12
CA ASN A 29 -17.26 -15.91 0.31
C ASN A 29 -17.98 -15.19 1.46
N THR A 30 -17.23 -14.68 2.43
CA THR A 30 -17.79 -13.94 3.57
C THR A 30 -18.44 -12.63 3.12
N LEU A 31 -17.82 -11.92 2.17
CA LEU A 31 -18.37 -10.68 1.60
C LEU A 31 -19.44 -10.95 0.51
N ARG A 32 -19.73 -12.21 0.23
CA ARG A 32 -20.62 -12.62 -0.88
C ARG A 32 -20.21 -11.98 -2.21
N TYR A 33 -18.92 -11.85 -2.40
CA TYR A 33 -18.33 -11.33 -3.61
C TYR A 33 -17.91 -12.50 -4.49
N ALA A 34 -18.61 -12.67 -5.61
CA ALA A 34 -18.14 -13.56 -6.66
C ALA A 34 -17.23 -12.72 -7.57
N PRO A 35 -15.92 -12.98 -7.62
CA PRO A 35 -15.11 -12.39 -8.67
C PRO A 35 -15.67 -12.95 -9.96
N GLU A 36 -16.38 -12.10 -10.70
CA GLU A 36 -16.89 -12.50 -11.99
C GLU A 36 -15.73 -12.99 -12.86
N THR A 37 -16.05 -13.78 -13.87
CA THR A 37 -15.12 -14.42 -14.80
C THR A 37 -14.06 -13.48 -15.41
N THR A 38 -14.12 -12.19 -15.13
CA THR A 38 -13.23 -11.16 -15.64
C THR A 38 -12.07 -10.79 -14.70
N GLN A 39 -12.15 -11.10 -13.42
CA GLN A 39 -11.07 -10.79 -12.47
C GLN A 39 -10.46 -12.10 -11.96
N LYS A 40 -9.25 -12.34 -12.40
CA LYS A 40 -8.44 -13.48 -11.96
C LYS A 40 -7.67 -13.13 -10.70
N ARG A 41 -7.34 -14.16 -9.92
CA ARG A 41 -6.43 -14.04 -8.79
C ARG A 41 -5.00 -14.36 -9.22
N LEU A 42 -4.05 -13.75 -8.55
CA LEU A 42 -2.64 -14.01 -8.79
C LEU A 42 -2.14 -15.13 -7.88
N GLY A 43 -2.36 -16.37 -8.25
CA GLY A 43 -1.89 -17.52 -7.51
C GLY A 43 -2.94 -18.19 -6.60
N ASP A 44 -2.49 -19.20 -5.89
CA ASP A 44 -3.25 -19.92 -4.87
C ASP A 44 -3.03 -19.30 -3.47
N GLY A 45 -3.61 -19.91 -2.45
CA GLY A 45 -3.45 -19.48 -1.07
C GLY A 45 -2.00 -19.46 -0.60
N PHE A 46 -1.18 -20.38 -1.04
CA PHE A 46 0.25 -20.39 -0.73
C PHE A 46 0.97 -19.15 -1.30
N TYR A 47 0.68 -18.83 -2.54
CA TYR A 47 1.26 -17.66 -3.21
C TYR A 47 0.78 -16.35 -2.57
N GLU A 48 -0.52 -16.25 -2.27
CA GLU A 48 -1.09 -15.08 -1.59
C GLU A 48 -0.44 -14.85 -0.23
N GLN A 49 -0.30 -15.88 0.59
CA GLN A 49 0.36 -15.79 1.89
C GLN A 49 1.83 -15.41 1.77
N ARG A 50 2.51 -15.92 0.76
CA ARG A 50 3.89 -15.53 0.46
C ARG A 50 4.01 -14.05 0.13
N LEU A 51 3.12 -13.52 -0.73
CA LEU A 51 3.10 -12.11 -1.06
C LEU A 51 2.89 -11.23 0.18
N ILE A 52 1.98 -11.61 1.06
CA ILE A 52 1.74 -10.87 2.31
C ILE A 52 2.96 -10.92 3.22
N ARG A 53 3.61 -12.06 3.36
CA ARG A 53 4.87 -12.16 4.13
C ARG A 53 5.97 -11.27 3.59
N GLU A 54 6.14 -11.26 2.28
CA GLU A 54 7.14 -10.41 1.62
C GLU A 54 6.83 -8.92 1.84
N GLN A 55 5.57 -8.53 1.80
CA GLN A 55 5.14 -7.16 2.08
C GLN A 55 5.40 -6.78 3.55
N ILE A 56 5.02 -7.64 4.49
CA ILE A 56 5.26 -7.42 5.92
C ILE A 56 6.76 -7.30 6.20
N ASN A 57 7.56 -8.18 5.63
CA ASN A 57 9.01 -8.13 5.82
C ASN A 57 9.63 -6.84 5.27
N ARG A 58 9.21 -6.40 4.09
CA ARG A 58 9.66 -5.13 3.51
C ARG A 58 9.28 -3.92 4.36
N LEU A 59 8.09 -3.97 5.00
CA LEU A 59 7.61 -2.87 5.83
C LEU A 59 8.27 -2.81 7.19
N THR A 60 8.39 -3.94 7.85
CA THR A 60 8.71 -4.01 9.28
C THR A 60 10.06 -4.67 9.56
N GLY A 61 10.66 -5.33 8.58
CA GLY A 61 11.83 -6.19 8.79
C GLY A 61 11.51 -7.47 9.57
N ARG A 62 10.22 -7.75 9.84
CA ARG A 62 9.75 -8.89 10.62
C ARG A 62 8.90 -9.81 9.76
N ASN A 63 8.67 -11.03 10.22
CA ASN A 63 7.82 -12.01 9.53
C ASN A 63 6.35 -11.86 9.89
N PHE A 64 6.06 -11.26 11.02
CA PHE A 64 4.71 -11.14 11.56
C PHE A 64 4.40 -9.71 11.99
N VAL A 65 3.15 -9.32 11.85
CA VAL A 65 2.58 -8.12 12.49
C VAL A 65 1.81 -8.52 13.73
N GLY A 66 1.64 -7.58 14.66
CA GLY A 66 0.92 -7.85 15.90
C GLY A 66 1.52 -9.01 16.70
N ASN A 67 0.66 -9.87 17.21
CA ASN A 67 1.01 -11.02 18.05
C ASN A 67 0.91 -12.36 17.32
N TYR A 68 0.89 -12.37 16.01
CA TYR A 68 0.83 -13.62 15.24
C TYR A 68 2.15 -14.38 15.31
N SER A 69 2.06 -15.70 15.32
CA SER A 69 3.20 -16.61 15.37
C SER A 69 3.22 -17.64 14.24
N ASP A 70 2.16 -17.72 13.46
CA ASP A 70 2.09 -18.57 12.27
C ASP A 70 1.40 -17.84 11.11
N PHE A 71 1.73 -18.24 9.88
CA PHE A 71 1.31 -17.52 8.68
C PHE A 71 -0.17 -17.71 8.35
N ASP A 72 -0.74 -18.86 8.62
CA ASP A 72 -2.16 -19.11 8.38
C ASP A 72 -3.04 -18.26 9.32
N SER A 73 -2.71 -18.26 10.61
CA SER A 73 -3.42 -17.45 11.61
C SER A 73 -3.29 -15.95 11.31
N GLN A 74 -2.10 -15.53 10.89
CA GLN A 74 -1.88 -14.14 10.48
C GLN A 74 -2.74 -13.77 9.27
N TYR A 75 -2.71 -14.57 8.24
CA TYR A 75 -3.47 -14.30 7.02
C TYR A 75 -4.98 -14.27 7.30
N ARG A 76 -5.48 -15.23 8.08
CA ARG A 76 -6.87 -15.26 8.52
C ARG A 76 -7.26 -14.01 9.31
N GLY A 77 -6.48 -13.67 10.32
CA GLY A 77 -6.75 -12.51 11.17
C GLY A 77 -6.71 -11.18 10.40
N LEU A 78 -5.77 -11.04 9.48
CA LEU A 78 -5.67 -9.86 8.61
C LEU A 78 -6.83 -9.79 7.61
N MET A 79 -7.29 -10.92 7.08
CA MET A 79 -8.50 -10.97 6.24
C MET A 79 -9.76 -10.69 7.05
N ASP A 80 -9.89 -11.22 8.26
CA ASP A 80 -11.03 -10.93 9.15
C ASP A 80 -11.14 -9.43 9.45
N ALA A 81 -10.03 -8.79 9.73
CA ALA A 81 -9.96 -7.35 9.92
C ALA A 81 -10.34 -6.57 8.63
N GLY A 82 -9.89 -7.05 7.48
CA GLY A 82 -10.26 -6.49 6.18
C GLY A 82 -11.76 -6.65 5.88
N ILE A 83 -12.34 -7.79 6.20
CA ILE A 83 -13.79 -8.05 6.07
C ILE A 83 -14.58 -7.08 6.95
N THR A 84 -14.20 -6.93 8.21
CA THR A 84 -14.86 -6.01 9.14
C THR A 84 -14.80 -4.57 8.63
N PHE A 85 -13.66 -4.15 8.13
CA PHE A 85 -13.48 -2.83 7.55
C PHE A 85 -14.32 -2.63 6.29
N ALA A 86 -14.35 -3.63 5.41
CA ALA A 86 -15.16 -3.60 4.19
C ALA A 86 -16.65 -3.50 4.47
N GLN A 87 -17.14 -4.23 5.46
CA GLN A 87 -18.54 -4.17 5.87
C GLN A 87 -18.91 -2.82 6.47
N LYS A 88 -18.00 -2.23 7.26
CA LYS A 88 -18.22 -0.90 7.85
C LYS A 88 -18.32 0.20 6.81
N PHE A 89 -17.51 0.16 5.75
CA PHE A 89 -17.45 1.19 4.72
C PHE A 89 -18.09 0.77 3.40
N ASN A 90 -18.75 -0.38 3.37
CA ASN A 90 -19.37 -0.93 2.16
C ASN A 90 -18.41 -1.01 0.96
N LEU A 91 -17.21 -1.54 1.21
CA LEU A 91 -16.17 -1.65 0.19
C LEU A 91 -16.33 -2.91 -0.65
N ARG A 92 -15.87 -2.82 -1.88
CA ARG A 92 -15.81 -3.97 -2.80
C ARG A 92 -14.36 -4.36 -3.07
N PRO A 93 -14.03 -5.66 -3.04
CA PRO A 93 -12.72 -6.15 -3.47
C PRO A 93 -12.35 -5.67 -4.87
N GLY A 94 -11.08 -5.42 -5.09
CA GLY A 94 -10.54 -4.93 -6.34
C GLY A 94 -10.33 -3.42 -6.40
N ILE A 95 -10.93 -2.66 -5.50
CA ILE A 95 -10.79 -1.21 -5.44
C ILE A 95 -9.86 -0.86 -4.28
N ALA A 96 -8.78 -0.13 -4.57
CA ALA A 96 -7.86 0.36 -3.56
C ALA A 96 -8.56 1.28 -2.55
N LEU A 97 -8.12 1.24 -1.30
CA LEU A 97 -8.61 2.17 -0.29
C LEU A 97 -8.17 3.59 -0.62
N THR A 98 -9.09 4.53 -0.44
CA THR A 98 -8.75 5.96 -0.53
C THR A 98 -7.92 6.39 0.68
N PRO A 99 -7.14 7.49 0.58
CA PRO A 99 -6.40 8.03 1.73
C PRO A 99 -7.31 8.29 2.94
N SER A 100 -8.52 8.77 2.72
CA SER A 100 -9.51 9.00 3.78
C SER A 100 -9.94 7.70 4.47
N GLN A 101 -10.16 6.63 3.72
CA GLN A 101 -10.48 5.32 4.28
C GLN A 101 -9.30 4.74 5.06
N VAL A 102 -8.10 4.86 4.52
CA VAL A 102 -6.87 4.43 5.18
C VAL A 102 -6.67 5.15 6.51
N ALA A 103 -6.95 6.44 6.56
CA ALA A 103 -6.86 7.23 7.79
C ALA A 103 -7.79 6.73 8.91
N GLN A 104 -8.81 5.95 8.57
CA GLN A 104 -9.78 5.39 9.52
C GLN A 104 -9.45 3.96 9.97
N LEU A 105 -8.38 3.37 9.47
CA LEU A 105 -7.92 2.07 9.91
C LEU A 105 -7.51 2.11 11.39
N THR A 106 -7.98 1.13 12.15
CA THR A 106 -7.64 0.95 13.57
C THR A 106 -6.81 -0.29 13.83
N THR A 107 -6.69 -1.16 12.84
CA THR A 107 -5.89 -2.38 12.87
C THR A 107 -5.19 -2.60 11.54
N ASP A 108 -4.18 -3.45 11.54
CA ASP A 108 -3.61 -3.98 10.30
C ASP A 108 -4.67 -4.83 9.59
N ILE A 109 -4.75 -4.70 8.28
CA ILE A 109 -5.68 -5.48 7.46
C ILE A 109 -5.01 -6.01 6.20
N VAL A 110 -5.57 -7.08 5.64
CA VAL A 110 -5.35 -7.46 4.24
C VAL A 110 -6.57 -7.03 3.43
N TRP A 111 -6.30 -6.42 2.29
CA TRP A 111 -7.29 -6.05 1.29
C TRP A 111 -6.85 -6.54 -0.09
N PHE A 112 -7.79 -6.67 -1.01
CA PHE A 112 -7.51 -7.11 -2.38
C PHE A 112 -7.72 -5.97 -3.35
N GLU A 113 -6.69 -5.69 -4.14
CA GLU A 113 -6.69 -4.64 -5.14
C GLU A 113 -6.54 -5.25 -6.53
N SER A 114 -7.18 -4.63 -7.52
CA SER A 114 -6.99 -4.98 -8.91
C SER A 114 -5.69 -4.36 -9.42
N GLN A 115 -4.82 -5.17 -9.98
CA GLN A 115 -3.56 -4.72 -10.57
C GLN A 115 -3.42 -5.23 -12.01
N PRO A 116 -2.89 -4.41 -12.93
CA PRO A 116 -2.58 -4.84 -14.27
C PRO A 116 -1.35 -5.75 -14.26
N VAL A 117 -1.47 -6.90 -14.89
CA VAL A 117 -0.35 -7.83 -15.11
C VAL A 117 -0.16 -8.03 -16.60
N SER A 118 1.07 -7.82 -17.07
CA SER A 118 1.44 -8.05 -18.46
C SER A 118 1.65 -9.54 -18.71
N LEU A 119 0.93 -10.07 -19.65
CA LEU A 119 1.13 -11.41 -20.17
C LEU A 119 2.19 -11.38 -21.28
N GLY A 120 2.96 -12.47 -21.40
CA GLY A 120 4.09 -12.55 -22.36
C GLY A 120 3.72 -12.36 -23.85
N ASN A 121 2.45 -12.18 -24.18
CA ASN A 121 1.95 -11.88 -25.52
C ASN A 121 1.54 -10.40 -25.70
N GLY A 122 1.91 -9.52 -24.78
CA GLY A 122 1.57 -8.10 -24.78
C GLY A 122 0.14 -7.79 -24.28
N ARG A 123 -0.63 -8.80 -23.87
CA ARG A 123 -1.93 -8.58 -23.24
C ARG A 123 -1.76 -8.17 -21.78
N ILE A 124 -2.58 -7.24 -21.34
CA ILE A 124 -2.67 -6.83 -19.95
C ILE A 124 -3.96 -7.39 -19.36
N GLU A 125 -3.87 -8.11 -18.27
CA GLU A 125 -5.03 -8.57 -17.51
C GLU A 125 -5.06 -7.91 -16.13
N GLN A 126 -6.28 -7.63 -15.66
CA GLN A 126 -6.49 -7.16 -14.29
C GLN A 126 -6.62 -8.38 -13.37
N VAL A 127 -5.81 -8.41 -12.33
CA VAL A 127 -5.80 -9.50 -11.35
C VAL A 127 -5.99 -8.96 -9.95
N LEU A 128 -6.67 -9.72 -9.10
CA LEU A 128 -6.81 -9.41 -7.68
C LEU A 128 -5.56 -9.84 -6.93
N VAL A 129 -4.93 -8.89 -6.28
CA VAL A 129 -3.68 -9.08 -5.53
C VAL A 129 -3.90 -8.71 -4.07
N PRO A 130 -3.49 -9.56 -3.13
CA PRO A 130 -3.56 -9.23 -1.71
C PRO A 130 -2.54 -8.15 -1.36
N LYS A 131 -2.99 -7.19 -0.57
CA LYS A 131 -2.17 -6.09 -0.08
C LYS A 131 -2.31 -5.93 1.41
N ILE A 132 -1.17 -5.78 2.11
CA ILE A 132 -1.15 -5.43 3.51
C ILE A 132 -1.36 -3.93 3.69
N TYR A 133 -2.22 -3.58 4.60
CA TYR A 133 -2.40 -2.23 5.11
C TYR A 133 -2.01 -2.24 6.58
N ALA A 134 -0.80 -1.81 6.89
CA ALA A 134 -0.25 -1.86 8.23
C ALA A 134 -0.29 -0.50 8.91
N LEU A 135 -0.62 -0.50 10.20
CA LEU A 135 -0.50 0.69 11.03
C LEU A 135 0.95 0.93 11.40
N VAL A 136 1.37 2.18 11.31
CA VAL A 136 2.70 2.60 11.75
C VAL A 136 2.76 2.55 13.27
N LYS A 137 3.71 1.80 13.79
CA LYS A 137 4.07 1.76 15.20
C LYS A 137 5.36 2.54 15.43
N LYS A 138 5.56 3.00 16.66
CA LYS A 138 6.81 3.66 17.06
C LYS A 138 7.99 2.73 16.80
N GLY A 139 8.90 3.13 15.93
CA GLY A 139 10.06 2.34 15.52
C GLY A 139 9.93 1.62 14.17
N ASP A 140 8.77 1.62 13.57
CA ASP A 140 8.61 1.13 12.20
C ASP A 140 9.12 2.20 11.23
N VAL A 141 10.07 1.84 10.38
CA VAL A 141 10.66 2.76 9.41
C VAL A 141 10.79 2.05 8.08
N THR A 142 10.23 2.61 7.09
CA THR A 142 10.54 2.57 5.66
C THR A 142 9.32 2.34 4.79
N GLY A 143 9.02 3.35 3.98
CA GLY A 143 7.89 3.34 3.05
C GLY A 143 8.17 2.65 1.72
N ASN A 144 8.72 1.45 1.69
CA ASN A 144 8.94 0.73 0.44
C ASN A 144 7.73 -0.15 0.10
N GLY A 145 6.90 0.34 -0.82
CA GLY A 145 5.94 -0.48 -1.58
C GLY A 145 4.70 -0.93 -0.83
N ALA A 146 4.41 -0.38 0.34
CA ALA A 146 3.21 -0.74 1.07
C ALA A 146 2.58 0.47 1.76
N LEU A 147 1.55 0.23 2.54
CA LEU A 147 0.85 1.28 3.20
C LEU A 147 1.36 1.47 4.61
N LEU A 148 1.73 2.68 4.96
CA LEU A 148 1.95 3.12 6.33
C LEU A 148 0.83 4.07 6.73
N SER A 149 0.15 3.78 7.82
CA SER A 149 -0.87 4.65 8.39
C SER A 149 -0.70 4.79 9.88
N GLY A 150 -0.88 5.99 10.38
CA GLY A 150 -0.81 6.27 11.80
C GLY A 150 -1.35 7.66 12.12
N LYS A 151 -1.55 7.94 13.41
CA LYS A 151 -1.89 9.27 13.89
C LYS A 151 -0.80 10.27 13.51
N LYS A 152 0.44 9.90 13.77
CA LYS A 152 1.64 10.65 13.40
C LYS A 152 2.62 9.70 12.73
N VAL A 153 3.02 10.00 11.52
CA VAL A 153 4.07 9.30 10.79
C VAL A 153 5.32 10.17 10.80
N THR A 154 6.42 9.63 11.30
CA THR A 154 7.70 10.35 11.37
C THR A 154 8.79 9.54 10.71
N HIS A 155 9.55 10.15 9.81
CA HIS A 155 10.80 9.61 9.26
C HIS A 155 11.98 10.47 9.70
N LYS A 156 12.99 9.84 10.28
CA LYS A 156 14.26 10.48 10.64
C LYS A 156 15.45 9.73 10.05
N GLY A 157 16.38 10.48 9.54
CA GLY A 157 17.64 9.94 9.00
C GLY A 157 17.63 9.89 7.48
N GLY A 158 18.44 9.10 6.87
CA GLY A 158 18.68 8.90 5.46
C GLY A 158 17.63 9.27 4.43
N ASP A 159 17.64 8.57 3.33
CA ASP A 159 16.69 8.79 2.23
C ASP A 159 15.34 8.16 2.54
N PHE A 160 14.28 8.89 2.22
CA PHE A 160 12.92 8.38 2.28
C PHE A 160 12.40 8.13 0.87
N THR A 161 12.01 6.89 0.60
CA THR A 161 11.39 6.51 -0.67
C THR A 161 10.01 5.93 -0.43
N ASN A 162 9.01 6.45 -1.10
CA ASN A 162 7.66 5.95 -1.05
C ASN A 162 7.15 5.58 -2.45
N SER A 163 6.83 4.32 -2.64
CA SER A 163 6.13 3.80 -3.83
C SER A 163 4.72 3.28 -3.50
N GLY A 164 4.34 3.32 -2.24
CA GLY A 164 3.04 2.90 -1.72
C GLY A 164 2.19 4.08 -1.25
N THR A 165 1.50 3.89 -0.15
CA THR A 165 0.66 4.93 0.46
C THR A 165 1.09 5.18 1.90
N VAL A 166 1.39 6.43 2.21
CA VAL A 166 1.72 6.90 3.56
C VAL A 166 0.65 7.90 3.99
N VAL A 167 -0.01 7.63 5.11
CA VAL A 167 -1.04 8.51 5.66
C VAL A 167 -0.79 8.80 7.13
N GLY A 168 -0.54 10.07 7.44
CA GLY A 168 -0.57 10.57 8.80
C GLY A 168 -1.91 11.26 9.08
N ARG A 169 -2.77 10.69 9.95
CA ARG A 169 -4.08 11.28 10.24
C ARG A 169 -4.00 12.71 10.76
N GLU A 170 -2.97 13.01 11.51
CA GLU A 170 -2.71 14.37 12.03
C GLU A 170 -1.46 14.96 11.39
N LEU A 171 -0.39 14.17 11.28
CA LEU A 171 0.91 14.69 10.88
C LEU A 171 1.74 13.64 10.15
N VAL A 172 2.38 14.08 9.06
CA VAL A 172 3.55 13.42 8.48
C VAL A 172 4.74 14.34 8.68
N GLN A 173 5.78 13.85 9.35
CA GLN A 173 6.97 14.64 9.68
C GLN A 173 8.23 14.00 9.12
N PHE A 174 9.02 14.81 8.43
CA PHE A 174 10.31 14.44 7.89
C PHE A 174 11.46 15.18 8.57
N ASP A 175 12.52 14.44 8.82
CA ASP A 175 13.87 14.94 9.10
C ASP A 175 14.81 14.01 8.32
N SER A 176 14.93 14.26 7.02
CA SER A 176 15.44 13.29 6.06
C SER A 176 16.53 13.89 5.18
N ALA A 177 17.42 13.04 4.67
CA ALA A 177 18.42 13.44 3.70
C ALA A 177 17.78 13.74 2.34
N SER A 178 16.86 12.91 1.90
CA SER A 178 16.07 13.13 0.67
C SER A 178 14.69 12.52 0.79
N ILE A 179 13.78 12.96 -0.09
CA ILE A 179 12.45 12.36 -0.25
C ILE A 179 12.25 12.05 -1.72
N ARG A 180 11.86 10.80 -2.02
CA ARG A 180 11.40 10.39 -3.33
C ARG A 180 10.01 9.76 -3.20
N ASN A 181 9.01 10.35 -3.83
CA ASN A 181 7.64 9.86 -3.82
C ASN A 181 7.15 9.52 -5.22
N THR A 182 6.80 8.26 -5.42
CA THR A 182 6.13 7.76 -6.62
C THR A 182 4.72 7.23 -6.32
N GLY A 183 4.35 7.18 -5.05
CA GLY A 183 3.04 6.74 -4.55
C GLY A 183 2.22 7.88 -3.97
N THR A 184 1.49 7.61 -2.91
CA THR A 184 0.66 8.61 -2.21
C THR A 184 1.26 8.96 -0.86
N LEU A 185 1.38 10.25 -0.59
CA LEU A 185 1.76 10.82 0.70
C LEU A 185 0.66 11.78 1.13
N SER A 186 -0.03 11.46 2.21
CA SER A 186 -1.20 12.21 2.66
C SER A 186 -1.19 12.43 4.15
N GLY A 187 -1.67 13.58 4.58
CA GLY A 187 -1.79 13.92 6.00
C GLY A 187 -2.64 15.17 6.20
N ARG A 188 -2.99 15.44 7.46
CA ARG A 188 -3.59 16.74 7.80
C ARG A 188 -2.56 17.86 7.65
N ALA A 189 -1.33 17.60 8.06
CA ALA A 189 -0.18 18.41 7.77
C ALA A 189 1.02 17.53 7.40
N ILE A 190 1.85 18.01 6.48
CA ILE A 190 3.12 17.41 6.10
C ILE A 190 4.19 18.46 6.39
N VAL A 191 5.10 18.15 7.31
CA VAL A 191 6.12 19.10 7.76
C VAL A 191 7.49 18.45 7.81
N GLY A 192 8.54 19.23 7.75
CA GLY A 192 9.86 18.71 8.03
C GLY A 192 11.01 19.46 7.39
N GLN A 193 12.19 18.85 7.53
CA GLN A 193 13.43 19.32 6.95
C GLN A 193 14.04 18.26 6.07
N VAL A 194 14.54 18.65 4.91
CA VAL A 194 15.20 17.78 3.95
C VAL A 194 16.51 18.42 3.55
N SER A 195 17.63 17.75 3.86
CA SER A 195 18.96 18.28 3.60
C SER A 195 19.41 18.18 2.13
N GLY A 196 18.76 17.34 1.35
CA GLY A 196 18.97 17.16 -0.08
C GLY A 196 17.72 17.46 -0.89
N ASP A 197 17.46 16.65 -1.88
CA ASP A 197 16.37 16.84 -2.85
C ASP A 197 15.05 16.22 -2.40
N VAL A 198 13.97 16.83 -2.84
CA VAL A 198 12.63 16.24 -2.82
C VAL A 198 12.16 16.01 -4.24
N GLU A 199 11.83 14.76 -4.56
CA GLU A 199 11.33 14.36 -5.87
C GLU A 199 9.94 13.73 -5.73
N ASN A 200 8.95 14.30 -6.37
CA ASN A 200 7.63 13.70 -6.55
C ASN A 200 7.44 13.35 -8.02
N LEU A 201 7.64 12.08 -8.34
CA LEU A 201 7.69 11.58 -9.72
C LEU A 201 6.44 10.75 -10.02
N GLY A 202 5.41 11.39 -10.52
CA GLY A 202 4.11 10.74 -10.80
C GLY A 202 3.32 10.36 -9.55
N GLY A 203 3.80 10.76 -8.37
CA GLY A 203 3.12 10.51 -7.10
C GLY A 203 2.17 11.63 -6.70
N THR A 204 1.37 11.36 -5.70
CA THR A 204 0.45 12.30 -5.07
C THR A 204 0.97 12.73 -3.71
N VAL A 205 0.96 14.03 -3.43
CA VAL A 205 1.22 14.60 -2.11
C VAL A 205 0.05 15.49 -1.74
N GLU A 206 -0.65 15.15 -0.67
CA GLU A 206 -1.85 15.83 -0.24
C GLU A 206 -1.80 16.20 1.24
N ALA A 207 -2.24 17.40 1.57
CA ALA A 207 -2.44 17.79 2.96
C ALA A 207 -3.68 18.68 3.09
N ASP A 208 -4.50 18.41 4.11
CA ASP A 208 -5.73 19.17 4.34
C ASP A 208 -5.47 20.60 4.80
N ARG A 209 -4.37 20.81 5.53
CA ARG A 209 -4.06 22.12 6.13
C ARG A 209 -2.79 22.75 5.62
N ALA A 210 -1.70 22.01 5.61
CA ALA A 210 -0.41 22.59 5.25
C ALA A 210 0.62 21.56 4.82
N ILE A 211 1.46 21.96 3.86
CA ILE A 211 2.72 21.30 3.55
C ILE A 211 3.83 22.32 3.82
N LEU A 212 4.69 22.02 4.78
CA LEU A 212 5.77 22.86 5.26
C LEU A 212 7.07 22.08 5.26
N LEU A 213 7.73 22.03 4.12
CA LEU A 213 9.02 21.38 3.96
C LEU A 213 10.12 22.43 3.73
N ASN A 214 11.12 22.44 4.60
CA ASN A 214 12.35 23.17 4.37
C ASN A 214 13.32 22.26 3.61
N ILE A 215 13.57 22.58 2.34
CA ILE A 215 14.36 21.78 1.41
C ILE A 215 15.65 22.53 1.11
N ALA A 216 16.79 21.94 1.45
CA ALA A 216 18.09 22.54 1.17
C ALA A 216 18.54 22.30 -0.29
N GLY A 217 18.07 21.24 -0.91
CA GLY A 217 18.35 20.91 -2.31
C GLY A 217 17.24 21.39 -3.26
N ASN A 218 16.99 20.61 -4.31
CA ASN A 218 16.01 20.91 -5.32
C ASN A 218 14.68 20.23 -5.04
N PHE A 219 13.59 20.90 -5.41
CA PHE A 219 12.29 20.28 -5.50
C PHE A 219 11.98 19.94 -6.97
N LYS A 220 11.78 18.66 -7.26
CA LYS A 220 11.40 18.18 -8.58
C LYS A 220 10.01 17.56 -8.52
N HIS A 221 9.14 18.08 -9.34
CA HIS A 221 7.77 17.57 -9.45
C HIS A 221 7.46 17.23 -10.89
N SER A 222 7.05 15.98 -11.11
CA SER A 222 6.49 15.53 -12.37
C SER A 222 5.25 14.72 -12.06
N SER A 223 4.08 15.32 -12.15
CA SER A 223 2.80 14.65 -11.97
C SER A 223 1.86 15.03 -13.09
N THR A 224 0.99 14.13 -13.42
CA THR A 224 -0.08 14.39 -14.40
C THR A 224 -1.36 14.92 -13.77
N LEU A 225 -1.50 14.91 -12.44
CA LEU A 225 -2.75 15.31 -11.78
C LEU A 225 -2.53 15.77 -10.33
N HIS A 226 -2.99 16.97 -10.04
CA HIS A 226 -3.15 17.65 -8.73
C HIS A 226 -1.88 17.97 -7.93
N THR A 227 -1.63 19.23 -7.80
CA THR A 227 -0.41 19.75 -7.18
C THR A 227 -0.69 20.69 -6.04
N SER A 228 0.08 20.51 -4.96
CA SER A 228 0.37 21.59 -4.02
C SER A 228 1.86 21.88 -4.09
N GLU A 229 2.26 23.12 -4.29
CA GLU A 229 3.65 23.51 -4.38
C GLU A 229 4.21 23.98 -3.04
N VAL A 230 5.48 23.67 -2.82
CA VAL A 230 6.24 24.19 -1.68
C VAL A 230 7.46 24.96 -2.22
N ASN A 231 7.65 26.15 -1.75
CA ASN A 231 8.75 27.01 -2.17
C ASN A 231 9.83 27.10 -1.08
N GLU A 232 11.07 27.33 -1.47
CA GLU A 232 12.22 27.45 -0.58
C GLU A 232 12.11 28.60 0.44
N ASN A 233 11.25 29.58 0.20
CA ASN A 233 11.11 30.78 1.03
C ASN A 233 9.67 31.13 1.40
N GLY A 234 8.75 30.18 1.35
CA GLY A 234 7.35 30.42 1.67
C GLY A 234 6.39 29.66 0.76
N TYR A 235 5.14 29.84 1.00
CA TYR A 235 4.09 29.13 0.30
C TYR A 235 3.91 29.61 -1.13
N GLN A 236 3.86 28.70 -2.08
CA GLN A 236 3.09 28.90 -3.29
C GLN A 236 2.10 27.74 -3.45
N ARG A 237 0.86 28.08 -3.66
CA ARG A 237 -0.18 27.15 -4.05
C ARG A 237 -0.37 27.27 -5.57
N THR A 238 -0.10 26.20 -6.27
CA THR A 238 -0.46 26.11 -7.68
C THR A 238 -1.42 24.96 -7.86
N ASP A 239 -2.63 25.27 -8.22
CA ASP A 239 -3.61 24.28 -8.64
C ASP A 239 -3.44 24.08 -10.15
N THR A 240 -2.99 22.92 -10.57
CA THR A 240 -3.05 22.50 -11.97
C THR A 240 -4.24 21.56 -12.13
N ARG A 241 -5.15 21.95 -12.99
CA ARG A 241 -6.28 21.13 -13.45
C ARG A 241 -5.88 20.30 -14.65
#